data_af0b7d7ccf7b26fdcfcd64a344817ede
#
_entry.id   af0b7d7ccf7b26fdcfcd64a344817ede
#
_cell.length_a   1.000
_cell.length_b   1.000
_cell.length_c   1.000
_cell.angle_alpha   90.00
_cell.angle_beta   90.00
_cell.angle_gamma   90.00
#
_symmetry.space_group_name_H-M   'P 1'
#
loop_
_entity.id
_entity.type
_entity.pdbx_description
1 polymer ?
#
loop_
_entity_poly.entity_id
_entity_poly.type
_entity_poly.pdbx_seq_one_letter_code
_entity_poly.pdbx_strand_id
1 'polypeptide(L)'
;LLQEVVRALRRAGGVTGPRYCAGTHIHISAEDYTPQQIRNLVNIFASKENFLWDALQVSSARESYCHKMDKQFIENINRKKPKDMEEIKKLWYRGRMSEQFQHYSNSRYVICNLHSFFQHGHYEIRAYNGSLHAGEVRSQIVLALAISNAAVTKKYCSPHVSQSDNMRYSFRVWLLNLGLIGEEFKNCRAHLLKHLEGDIAWRHPEDGIAARARLKEKRELEKQAAREQRNEPVSDNSTQAENVPEENNEPTESQCDGVEEELEMSM
;
A
#
# COMPACT_ATOMS: atom_id res chain seq x y z
N LEU A 1 17.87 5.68 -10.11
CA LEU A 1 18.57 6.16 -8.91
C LEU A 1 18.32 5.28 -7.66
N LEU A 2 17.07 5.14 -7.13
CA LEU A 2 16.81 4.34 -5.93
C LEU A 2 17.27 2.88 -6.06
N GLN A 3 16.95 2.22 -7.18
CA GLN A 3 17.39 0.85 -7.47
C GLN A 3 18.92 0.72 -7.52
N GLU A 4 19.60 1.70 -8.05
CA GLU A 4 21.06 1.74 -8.13
C GLU A 4 21.68 1.87 -6.74
N VAL A 5 21.14 2.76 -5.91
CA VAL A 5 21.58 2.92 -4.51
C VAL A 5 21.41 1.62 -3.73
N VAL A 6 20.23 1.03 -3.78
CA VAL A 6 19.93 -0.24 -3.08
C VAL A 6 20.83 -1.37 -3.60
N ARG A 7 21.07 -1.43 -4.93
CA ARG A 7 21.99 -2.41 -5.53
C ARG A 7 23.43 -2.21 -5.06
N ALA A 8 23.90 -0.96 -5.00
CA ALA A 8 25.23 -0.65 -4.50
C ALA A 8 25.39 -1.05 -3.03
N LEU A 9 24.39 -0.75 -2.17
CA LEU A 9 24.38 -1.16 -0.77
C LEU A 9 24.46 -2.69 -0.61
N ARG A 10 23.68 -3.44 -1.40
CA ARG A 10 23.74 -4.91 -1.39
C ARG A 10 25.08 -5.45 -1.82
N ARG A 11 25.67 -4.90 -2.88
CA ARG A 11 27.01 -5.28 -3.36
C ARG A 11 28.13 -4.97 -2.36
N ALA A 12 27.95 -3.89 -1.58
CA ALA A 12 28.87 -3.53 -0.51
C ALA A 12 28.68 -4.38 0.78
N GLY A 13 27.83 -5.43 0.74
CA GLY A 13 27.59 -6.31 1.90
C GLY A 13 26.64 -5.69 2.94
N GLY A 14 25.83 -4.70 2.56
CA GLY A 14 24.83 -4.13 3.45
C GLY A 14 23.86 -5.20 3.96
N VAL A 15 23.48 -5.10 5.24
CA VAL A 15 22.57 -6.01 5.92
C VAL A 15 21.41 -5.25 6.55
N THR A 16 20.27 -5.92 6.72
CA THR A 16 19.06 -5.37 7.34
C THR A 16 18.28 -6.48 8.04
N GLY A 17 17.23 -6.13 8.74
CA GLY A 17 16.36 -7.05 9.46
C GLY A 17 16.34 -6.79 10.97
N PRO A 18 15.48 -7.52 11.72
CA PRO A 18 15.27 -7.28 13.15
C PRO A 18 16.54 -7.33 13.98
N ARG A 19 17.47 -8.24 13.64
CA ARG A 19 18.77 -8.41 14.33
C ARG A 19 19.62 -7.14 14.36
N TYR A 20 19.49 -6.29 13.33
CA TYR A 20 20.29 -5.06 13.18
C TYR A 20 19.55 -3.81 13.63
N CYS A 21 18.31 -3.93 14.08
CA CYS A 21 17.45 -2.81 14.49
C CYS A 21 17.42 -1.66 13.46
N ALA A 22 17.73 -1.96 12.19
CA ALA A 22 17.79 -0.95 11.15
C ALA A 22 16.39 -0.43 10.81
N GLY A 23 16.25 0.89 10.74
CA GLY A 23 15.03 1.58 10.32
C GLY A 23 15.28 2.47 9.12
N THR A 24 14.25 2.65 8.30
CA THR A 24 14.18 3.72 7.30
C THR A 24 13.38 4.86 7.89
N HIS A 25 13.95 6.06 7.91
CA HIS A 25 13.26 7.27 8.33
C HIS A 25 12.99 8.13 7.10
N ILE A 26 11.78 8.64 6.99
CA ILE A 26 11.38 9.51 5.88
C ILE A 26 11.01 10.86 6.47
N HIS A 27 11.75 11.88 6.05
CA HIS A 27 11.55 13.27 6.43
C HIS A 27 10.79 13.99 5.32
N ILE A 28 9.73 14.70 5.70
CA ILE A 28 8.90 15.47 4.76
C ILE A 28 8.82 16.90 5.27
N SER A 29 9.16 17.88 4.43
CA SER A 29 9.00 19.30 4.75
C SER A 29 7.53 19.63 5.06
N ALA A 30 7.34 20.37 6.14
CA ALA A 30 6.03 20.79 6.61
C ALA A 30 6.04 22.24 7.12
N GLU A 31 7.04 23.03 6.72
CA GLU A 31 7.18 24.44 7.12
C GLU A 31 5.93 25.25 6.81
N ASP A 32 5.32 24.98 5.66
CA ASP A 32 4.11 25.65 5.18
C ASP A 32 2.80 25.04 5.71
N TYR A 33 2.87 24.01 6.56
CA TYR A 33 1.65 23.38 7.05
C TYR A 33 0.94 24.29 8.06
N THR A 34 -0.37 24.38 7.91
CA THR A 34 -1.23 25.03 8.90
C THR A 34 -1.41 24.12 10.14
N PRO A 35 -1.79 24.69 11.30
CA PRO A 35 -2.13 23.90 12.49
C PRO A 35 -3.19 22.82 12.24
N GLN A 36 -4.16 23.09 11.33
CA GLN A 36 -5.15 22.12 10.93
C GLN A 36 -4.53 20.94 10.17
N GLN A 37 -3.57 21.20 9.29
CA GLN A 37 -2.88 20.17 8.51
C GLN A 37 -1.98 19.29 9.39
N ILE A 38 -1.29 19.87 10.36
CA ILE A 38 -0.55 19.09 11.38
C ILE A 38 -1.52 18.23 12.20
N ARG A 39 -2.68 18.76 12.60
CA ARG A 39 -3.71 17.98 13.29
C ARG A 39 -4.25 16.85 12.41
N ASN A 40 -4.50 17.09 11.13
CA ASN A 40 -4.88 16.04 10.18
C ASN A 40 -3.81 14.96 10.08
N LEU A 41 -2.53 15.35 9.96
CA LEU A 41 -1.40 14.43 9.87
C LEU A 41 -1.35 13.47 11.07
N VAL A 42 -1.33 14.01 12.28
CA VAL A 42 -1.26 13.16 13.49
C VAL A 42 -2.51 12.32 13.69
N ASN A 43 -3.68 12.80 13.28
CA ASN A 43 -4.94 12.06 13.32
C ASN A 43 -4.93 10.88 12.32
N ILE A 44 -4.34 11.06 11.13
CA ILE A 44 -4.17 9.96 10.17
C ILE A 44 -3.32 8.86 10.80
N PHE A 45 -2.18 9.20 11.38
CA PHE A 45 -1.31 8.22 12.05
C PHE A 45 -2.02 7.53 13.22
N ALA A 46 -2.67 8.28 14.10
CA ALA A 46 -3.41 7.73 15.24
C ALA A 46 -4.56 6.82 14.80
N SER A 47 -5.35 7.23 13.81
CA SER A 47 -6.51 6.45 13.35
C SER A 47 -6.14 5.18 12.59
N LYS A 48 -4.95 5.12 11.99
CA LYS A 48 -4.46 4.00 11.19
C LYS A 48 -3.30 3.25 11.84
N GLU A 49 -2.98 3.54 13.09
CA GLU A 49 -1.80 2.97 13.75
C GLU A 49 -1.77 1.44 13.76
N ASN A 50 -2.92 0.77 14.00
CA ASN A 50 -2.97 -0.69 13.99
C ASN A 50 -2.70 -1.25 12.59
N PHE A 51 -3.35 -0.67 11.55
CA PHE A 51 -3.11 -1.07 10.17
C PHE A 51 -1.65 -0.85 9.76
N LEU A 52 -1.07 0.28 10.12
CA LEU A 52 0.32 0.60 9.80
C LEU A 52 1.28 -0.33 10.55
N TRP A 53 0.99 -0.62 11.82
CA TRP A 53 1.82 -1.51 12.63
C TRP A 53 1.92 -2.91 12.04
N ASP A 54 0.78 -3.48 11.67
CA ASP A 54 0.69 -4.83 11.10
C ASP A 54 1.19 -4.88 9.65
N ALA A 55 0.81 -3.89 8.81
CA ALA A 55 1.25 -3.83 7.41
C ALA A 55 2.76 -3.65 7.25
N LEU A 56 3.35 -2.79 8.09
CA LEU A 56 4.78 -2.48 8.04
C LEU A 56 5.63 -3.42 8.90
N GLN A 57 4.99 -4.32 9.67
CA GLN A 57 5.66 -5.26 10.57
C GLN A 57 6.69 -4.54 11.45
N VAL A 58 6.28 -3.46 12.12
CA VAL A 58 7.19 -2.70 12.98
C VAL A 58 7.87 -3.64 13.94
N SER A 59 9.19 -3.79 13.81
CA SER A 59 9.97 -4.76 14.56
C SER A 59 9.92 -4.48 16.06
N SER A 60 9.66 -5.50 16.87
CA SER A 60 9.71 -5.38 18.34
C SER A 60 11.07 -4.90 18.85
N ALA A 61 12.17 -5.25 18.16
CA ALA A 61 13.50 -4.73 18.45
C ALA A 61 13.61 -3.19 18.30
N ARG A 62 12.67 -2.57 17.61
CA ARG A 62 12.61 -1.11 17.39
C ARG A 62 11.54 -0.41 18.22
N GLU A 63 10.80 -1.12 19.06
CA GLU A 63 9.74 -0.51 19.88
C GLU A 63 10.24 0.64 20.76
N SER A 64 11.47 0.56 21.29
CA SER A 64 12.09 1.65 22.04
C SER A 64 12.38 2.91 21.22
N TYR A 65 12.40 2.78 19.88
CA TYR A 65 12.70 3.89 18.95
C TYR A 65 11.51 4.31 18.09
N CYS A 66 10.40 3.57 18.17
CA CYS A 66 9.19 3.86 17.40
C CYS A 66 7.96 3.36 18.16
N HIS A 67 7.33 4.25 18.92
CA HIS A 67 6.05 4.00 19.60
C HIS A 67 4.88 4.44 18.73
N LYS A 68 3.69 3.98 19.08
CA LYS A 68 2.43 4.54 18.58
C LYS A 68 2.27 5.99 19.02
N MET A 69 1.32 6.73 18.42
CA MET A 69 1.05 8.11 18.79
C MET A 69 0.61 8.21 20.26
N ASP A 70 1.10 9.26 20.96
CA ASP A 70 0.68 9.54 22.33
C ASP A 70 -0.83 9.87 22.38
N LYS A 71 -1.59 9.04 23.07
CA LYS A 71 -3.05 9.19 23.17
C LYS A 71 -3.46 10.52 23.76
N GLN A 72 -2.77 10.96 24.80
CA GLN A 72 -3.09 12.23 25.47
C GLN A 72 -2.81 13.44 24.57
N PHE A 73 -1.75 13.35 23.76
CA PHE A 73 -1.49 14.39 22.74
C PHE A 73 -2.60 14.43 21.70
N ILE A 74 -3.03 13.26 21.17
CA ILE A 74 -4.12 13.18 20.18
C ILE A 74 -5.44 13.71 20.77
N GLU A 75 -5.78 13.35 21.99
CA GLU A 75 -6.97 13.87 22.67
C GLU A 75 -6.91 15.40 22.84
N ASN A 76 -5.76 15.91 23.33
CA ASN A 76 -5.60 17.32 23.59
C ASN A 76 -5.60 18.19 22.33
N ILE A 77 -4.93 17.77 21.26
CA ILE A 77 -4.89 18.52 19.99
C ILE A 77 -6.27 18.58 19.32
N ASN A 78 -7.08 17.52 19.47
CA ASN A 78 -8.42 17.49 18.92
C ASN A 78 -9.45 18.24 19.77
N ARG A 79 -9.28 18.26 21.10
CA ARG A 79 -10.13 19.00 22.02
C ARG A 79 -9.87 20.51 21.93
N LYS A 80 -8.59 20.92 21.97
CA LYS A 80 -8.18 22.33 22.01
C LYS A 80 -8.21 23.00 20.64
N LYS A 81 -7.99 22.22 19.57
CA LYS A 81 -7.95 22.72 18.18
C LYS A 81 -7.05 23.94 18.02
N PRO A 82 -5.75 23.80 18.32
CA PRO A 82 -4.80 24.90 18.32
C PRO A 82 -4.84 25.68 17.00
N LYS A 83 -4.66 27.00 17.10
CA LYS A 83 -4.72 27.92 15.95
C LYS A 83 -3.33 28.32 15.44
N ASP A 84 -2.29 28.05 16.23
CA ASP A 84 -0.91 28.33 15.87
C ASP A 84 0.01 27.14 16.23
N MET A 85 1.24 27.20 15.75
CA MET A 85 2.23 26.13 15.94
C MET A 85 2.81 26.11 17.35
N GLU A 86 2.85 27.25 18.04
CA GLU A 86 3.33 27.33 19.41
C GLU A 86 2.38 26.61 20.39
N GLU A 87 1.07 26.69 20.13
CA GLU A 87 0.08 25.91 20.90
C GLU A 87 0.28 24.40 20.67
N ILE A 88 0.52 23.97 19.40
CA ILE A 88 0.82 22.55 19.10
C ILE A 88 2.07 22.11 19.80
N LYS A 89 3.14 22.91 19.76
CA LYS A 89 4.42 22.65 20.43
C LYS A 89 4.25 22.49 21.94
N LYS A 90 3.47 23.38 22.58
CA LYS A 90 3.14 23.27 24.01
C LYS A 90 2.41 21.98 24.35
N LEU A 91 1.50 21.52 23.47
CA LEU A 91 0.81 20.25 23.65
C LEU A 91 1.76 19.05 23.48
N TRP A 92 2.63 19.09 22.48
CA TRP A 92 3.61 18.03 22.19
C TRP A 92 4.55 17.81 23.36
N TYR A 93 5.15 18.86 23.86
CA TYR A 93 6.08 18.78 25.00
C TYR A 93 5.40 18.81 26.36
N ARG A 94 4.07 18.79 26.43
CA ARG A 94 3.30 18.87 27.68
C ARG A 94 3.75 20.03 28.57
N GLY A 95 4.05 21.19 27.98
CA GLY A 95 4.55 22.37 28.65
C GLY A 95 6.06 22.40 28.99
N ARG A 96 6.77 21.29 28.80
CA ARG A 96 8.23 21.20 29.00
C ARG A 96 8.99 21.73 27.78
N MET A 97 8.91 23.04 27.55
CA MET A 97 9.42 23.68 26.34
C MET A 97 10.93 23.56 26.16
N SER A 98 11.72 23.35 27.23
CA SER A 98 13.16 23.10 27.15
C SER A 98 13.51 21.80 26.36
N GLU A 99 12.58 20.82 26.27
CA GLU A 99 12.81 19.60 25.55
C GLU A 99 12.99 19.83 24.03
N GLN A 100 12.45 20.92 23.46
CA GLN A 100 12.63 21.25 22.06
C GLN A 100 14.10 21.42 21.67
N PHE A 101 14.96 21.83 22.61
CA PHE A 101 16.38 22.06 22.37
C PHE A 101 17.24 20.80 22.59
N GLN A 102 16.64 19.71 23.04
CA GLN A 102 17.34 18.45 23.29
C GLN A 102 17.38 17.64 22.01
N HIS A 103 18.58 17.46 21.43
CA HIS A 103 18.73 16.66 20.19
C HIS A 103 18.12 15.24 20.29
N TYR A 104 18.23 14.60 21.45
CA TYR A 104 17.71 13.26 21.72
C TYR A 104 16.51 13.26 22.70
N SER A 105 15.60 14.24 22.58
CA SER A 105 14.36 14.18 23.36
C SER A 105 13.59 12.88 23.12
N ASN A 106 13.11 12.25 24.18
CA ASN A 106 12.31 11.02 24.09
C ASN A 106 11.01 11.21 23.30
N SER A 107 10.53 12.45 23.16
CA SER A 107 9.35 12.78 22.38
C SER A 107 9.48 12.43 20.86
N ARG A 108 10.72 12.24 20.38
CA ARG A 108 10.98 11.85 18.97
C ARG A 108 10.68 10.40 18.65
N TYR A 109 10.58 9.50 19.65
CA TYR A 109 10.49 8.06 19.44
C TYR A 109 9.05 7.57 19.19
N VAL A 110 8.32 8.27 18.34
CA VAL A 110 6.95 7.92 17.91
C VAL A 110 6.88 7.79 16.40
N ILE A 111 5.85 7.10 15.91
CA ILE A 111 5.62 6.80 14.49
C ILE A 111 5.67 8.07 13.61
N CYS A 112 5.09 9.17 14.06
CA CYS A 112 5.13 10.48 13.40
C CYS A 112 5.79 11.48 14.35
N ASN A 113 7.08 11.69 14.17
CA ASN A 113 7.92 12.53 15.02
C ASN A 113 7.77 14.02 14.66
N LEU A 114 7.05 14.77 15.48
CA LEU A 114 6.96 16.25 15.37
C LEU A 114 8.12 16.98 16.09
N HIS A 115 8.94 16.32 16.89
CA HIS A 115 10.12 16.96 17.47
C HIS A 115 11.06 17.47 16.37
N SER A 116 11.25 16.66 15.30
CA SER A 116 11.98 17.08 14.10
C SER A 116 11.34 18.28 13.40
N PHE A 117 10.01 18.35 13.38
CA PHE A 117 9.28 19.49 12.83
C PHE A 117 9.57 20.79 13.60
N PHE A 118 9.52 20.75 14.92
CA PHE A 118 9.78 21.93 15.74
C PHE A 118 11.24 22.39 15.75
N GLN A 119 12.17 21.51 15.37
CA GLN A 119 13.60 21.84 15.27
C GLN A 119 14.01 22.28 13.85
N HIS A 120 13.44 21.64 12.80
CA HIS A 120 13.97 21.68 11.44
C HIS A 120 12.92 21.90 10.36
N GLY A 121 11.63 22.12 10.71
CA GLY A 121 10.56 22.35 9.75
C GLY A 121 10.06 21.11 8.99
N HIS A 122 10.58 19.93 9.29
CA HIS A 122 10.13 18.68 8.66
C HIS A 122 9.73 17.64 9.71
N TYR A 123 8.64 16.94 9.53
CA TYR A 123 8.30 15.79 10.36
C TYR A 123 8.99 14.52 9.85
N GLU A 124 9.15 13.55 10.72
CA GLU A 124 9.83 12.29 10.43
C GLU A 124 8.88 11.11 10.67
N ILE A 125 8.76 10.23 9.67
CA ILE A 125 8.06 8.95 9.83
C ILE A 125 9.08 7.87 10.18
N ARG A 126 8.88 7.18 11.31
CA ARG A 126 9.83 6.22 11.88
C ARG A 126 9.38 4.76 11.84
N ALA A 127 8.18 4.48 11.32
CA ALA A 127 7.58 3.15 11.34
C ALA A 127 8.27 2.13 10.42
N TYR A 128 9.06 2.57 9.46
CA TYR A 128 9.59 1.66 8.46
C TYR A 128 10.82 0.90 8.95
N ASN A 129 10.80 -0.43 8.80
CA ASN A 129 12.01 -1.23 8.95
C ASN A 129 12.96 -0.95 7.78
N GLY A 130 14.26 -1.04 8.02
CA GLY A 130 15.25 -0.95 6.97
C GLY A 130 15.05 -2.08 5.96
N SER A 131 15.20 -1.76 4.68
CA SER A 131 15.06 -2.73 3.59
C SER A 131 16.13 -2.53 2.53
N LEU A 132 16.66 -3.65 2.03
CA LEU A 132 17.52 -3.70 0.84
C LEU A 132 16.73 -4.10 -0.42
N HIS A 133 15.41 -3.94 -0.40
CA HIS A 133 14.53 -4.15 -1.53
C HIS A 133 14.00 -2.81 -2.04
N ALA A 134 14.42 -2.40 -3.23
CA ALA A 134 14.09 -1.08 -3.79
C ALA A 134 12.57 -0.83 -3.93
N GLY A 135 11.79 -1.87 -4.25
CA GLY A 135 10.32 -1.80 -4.32
C GLY A 135 9.68 -1.51 -2.96
N GLU A 136 10.20 -2.09 -1.88
CA GLU A 136 9.72 -1.79 -0.52
C GLU A 136 10.05 -0.36 -0.12
N VAL A 137 11.30 0.09 -0.32
CA VAL A 137 11.71 1.47 -0.02
C VAL A 137 10.88 2.47 -0.83
N ARG A 138 10.65 2.20 -2.12
CA ARG A 138 9.75 3.00 -2.95
C ARG A 138 8.34 3.06 -2.37
N SER A 139 7.81 1.91 -1.92
CA SER A 139 6.46 1.84 -1.36
C SER A 139 6.34 2.62 -0.05
N GLN A 140 7.39 2.62 0.77
CA GLN A 140 7.48 3.42 1.99
C GLN A 140 7.43 4.93 1.67
N ILE A 141 8.22 5.37 0.67
CA ILE A 141 8.25 6.78 0.22
C ILE A 141 6.89 7.18 -0.34
N VAL A 142 6.29 6.36 -1.21
CA VAL A 142 4.98 6.63 -1.81
C VAL A 142 3.89 6.73 -0.75
N LEU A 143 3.87 5.82 0.23
CA LEU A 143 2.92 5.88 1.34
C LEU A 143 3.10 7.15 2.18
N ALA A 144 4.34 7.53 2.49
CA ALA A 144 4.66 8.74 3.24
C ALA A 144 4.14 10.00 2.53
N LEU A 145 4.38 10.11 1.22
CA LEU A 145 3.90 11.23 0.41
C LEU A 145 2.37 11.25 0.28
N ALA A 146 1.73 10.09 0.15
CA ALA A 146 0.27 9.98 0.07
C ALA A 146 -0.41 10.39 1.39
N ILE A 147 0.17 10.03 2.55
CA ILE A 147 -0.30 10.47 3.86
C ILE A 147 -0.13 11.99 3.99
N SER A 148 1.03 12.53 3.59
CA SER A 148 1.32 13.96 3.58
C SER A 148 0.30 14.73 2.74
N ASN A 149 0.07 14.28 1.50
CA ASN A 149 -0.94 14.88 0.62
C ASN A 149 -2.35 14.84 1.23
N ALA A 150 -2.73 13.72 1.84
CA ALA A 150 -4.03 13.61 2.51
C ALA A 150 -4.17 14.56 3.70
N ALA A 151 -3.10 14.78 4.47
CA ALA A 151 -3.09 15.72 5.59
C ALA A 151 -3.30 17.18 5.13
N VAL A 152 -2.73 17.53 3.99
CA VAL A 152 -2.81 18.89 3.40
C VAL A 152 -4.15 19.13 2.71
N THR A 153 -4.64 18.15 1.94
CA THR A 153 -5.81 18.34 1.06
C THR A 153 -7.15 18.10 1.76
N LYS A 154 -7.19 17.24 2.80
CA LYS A 154 -8.44 16.94 3.50
C LYS A 154 -8.79 18.05 4.49
N LYS A 155 -10.05 18.46 4.45
CA LYS A 155 -10.61 19.44 5.39
C LYS A 155 -10.51 18.95 6.84
N TYR A 156 -10.69 17.64 7.08
CA TYR A 156 -10.68 17.02 8.40
C TYR A 156 -10.28 15.55 8.32
N CYS A 157 -9.47 15.10 9.27
CA CYS A 157 -9.15 13.69 9.49
C CYS A 157 -9.55 13.31 10.91
N SER A 158 -10.32 12.23 11.04
CA SER A 158 -10.76 11.72 12.33
C SER A 158 -9.59 11.03 13.06
N PRO A 159 -9.43 11.24 14.38
CA PRO A 159 -8.47 10.51 15.20
C PRO A 159 -8.98 9.11 15.61
N HIS A 160 -10.22 8.77 15.27
CA HIS A 160 -10.83 7.52 15.70
C HIS A 160 -10.10 6.31 15.11
N VAL A 161 -9.65 5.41 15.98
CA VAL A 161 -8.89 4.22 15.57
C VAL A 161 -9.76 3.31 14.73
N SER A 162 -9.29 2.98 13.55
CA SER A 162 -9.98 2.07 12.64
C SER A 162 -9.84 0.62 13.13
N GLN A 163 -10.95 -0.07 13.20
CA GLN A 163 -11.01 -1.51 13.49
C GLN A 163 -11.60 -2.23 12.29
N SER A 164 -11.17 -3.46 12.05
CA SER A 164 -11.69 -4.28 10.97
C SER A 164 -11.36 -5.75 11.21
N ASP A 165 -12.33 -6.61 10.94
CA ASP A 165 -12.16 -8.07 10.94
C ASP A 165 -11.39 -8.55 9.70
N ASN A 166 -11.34 -7.73 8.64
CA ASN A 166 -10.55 -7.95 7.45
C ASN A 166 -9.58 -6.76 7.25
N MET A 167 -8.43 -6.86 7.90
CA MET A 167 -7.38 -5.83 7.86
C MET A 167 -6.88 -5.56 6.44
N ARG A 168 -6.69 -6.61 5.64
CA ARG A 168 -6.16 -6.52 4.28
C ARG A 168 -7.09 -5.75 3.35
N TYR A 169 -8.39 -6.04 3.39
CA TYR A 169 -9.40 -5.31 2.63
C TYR A 169 -9.45 -3.84 3.05
N SER A 170 -9.58 -3.59 4.36
CA SER A 170 -9.74 -2.24 4.88
C SER A 170 -8.51 -1.36 4.64
N PHE A 171 -7.32 -1.92 4.77
CA PHE A 171 -6.09 -1.20 4.45
C PHE A 171 -5.97 -0.92 2.96
N ARG A 172 -6.32 -1.90 2.09
CA ARG A 172 -6.39 -1.66 0.64
C ARG A 172 -7.34 -0.51 0.29
N VAL A 173 -8.55 -0.51 0.85
CA VAL A 173 -9.51 0.58 0.63
C VAL A 173 -8.94 1.92 1.07
N TRP A 174 -8.26 1.95 2.21
CA TRP A 174 -7.60 3.17 2.67
C TRP A 174 -6.48 3.63 1.73
N LEU A 175 -5.64 2.72 1.22
CA LEU A 175 -4.62 3.06 0.21
C LEU A 175 -5.23 3.67 -1.06
N LEU A 176 -6.35 3.13 -1.53
CA LEU A 176 -7.09 3.71 -2.66
C LEU A 176 -7.63 5.11 -2.33
N ASN A 177 -8.15 5.32 -1.11
CA ASN A 177 -8.62 6.62 -0.62
C ASN A 177 -7.48 7.64 -0.41
N LEU A 178 -6.24 7.20 -0.33
CA LEU A 178 -5.04 8.04 -0.37
C LEU A 178 -4.61 8.40 -1.81
N GLY A 179 -5.31 7.89 -2.83
CA GLY A 179 -5.00 8.12 -4.24
C GLY A 179 -4.04 7.10 -4.86
N LEU A 180 -3.69 6.01 -4.14
CA LEU A 180 -2.83 4.95 -4.69
C LEU A 180 -3.65 4.01 -5.60
N ILE A 181 -4.19 4.57 -6.70
CA ILE A 181 -5.06 3.90 -7.69
C ILE A 181 -4.23 3.67 -8.96
N GLY A 182 -4.66 2.75 -9.83
CA GLY A 182 -4.02 2.51 -11.13
C GLY A 182 -2.89 1.47 -11.09
N GLU A 183 -2.36 1.15 -12.25
CA GLU A 183 -1.29 0.15 -12.43
C GLU A 183 0.06 0.65 -11.90
N GLU A 184 0.33 1.96 -11.97
CA GLU A 184 1.56 2.57 -11.45
C GLU A 184 1.76 2.34 -9.94
N PHE A 185 0.67 2.17 -9.18
CA PHE A 185 0.71 1.87 -7.75
C PHE A 185 0.47 0.40 -7.40
N LYS A 186 0.28 -0.48 -8.39
CA LYS A 186 0.01 -1.91 -8.16
C LYS A 186 1.08 -2.59 -7.30
N ASN A 187 2.33 -2.43 -7.67
CA ASN A 187 3.46 -3.00 -6.92
C ASN A 187 3.59 -2.35 -5.53
N CYS A 188 3.34 -1.05 -5.41
CA CYS A 188 3.33 -0.38 -4.13
C CYS A 188 2.27 -0.97 -3.20
N ARG A 189 1.03 -1.12 -3.68
CA ARG A 189 -0.04 -1.77 -2.91
C ARG A 189 0.30 -3.22 -2.55
N ALA A 190 0.91 -3.98 -3.47
CA ALA A 190 1.33 -5.35 -3.21
C ALA A 190 2.34 -5.43 -2.04
N HIS A 191 3.35 -4.56 -2.03
CA HIS A 191 4.32 -4.51 -0.93
C HIS A 191 3.68 -4.11 0.41
N LEU A 192 2.77 -3.14 0.40
CA LEU A 192 2.11 -2.64 1.62
C LEU A 192 1.08 -3.62 2.19
N LEU A 193 0.52 -4.51 1.37
CA LEU A 193 -0.51 -5.48 1.77
C LEU A 193 0.04 -6.88 2.06
N LYS A 194 1.32 -7.14 1.80
CA LYS A 194 1.88 -8.50 1.81
C LYS A 194 1.82 -9.20 3.18
N HIS A 195 1.85 -8.44 4.27
CA HIS A 195 1.87 -8.95 5.63
C HIS A 195 0.48 -8.98 6.30
N LEU A 196 -0.53 -8.43 5.65
CA LEU A 196 -1.88 -8.42 6.19
C LEU A 196 -2.66 -9.66 5.77
N GLU A 197 -3.33 -10.27 6.72
CA GLU A 197 -4.22 -11.39 6.50
C GLU A 197 -5.62 -10.94 6.04
N GLY A 198 -6.33 -11.84 5.39
CA GLY A 198 -7.70 -11.65 4.94
C GLY A 198 -7.86 -11.60 3.42
N ASP A 199 -9.09 -11.46 2.97
CA ASP A 199 -9.46 -11.34 1.56
C ASP A 199 -9.21 -9.92 1.07
N ILE A 200 -8.58 -9.76 -0.10
CA ILE A 200 -8.25 -8.45 -0.67
C ILE A 200 -9.44 -7.81 -1.39
N ALA A 201 -10.40 -8.61 -1.85
CA ALA A 201 -11.52 -8.17 -2.69
C ALA A 201 -12.82 -7.99 -1.91
N TRP A 202 -13.00 -8.76 -0.84
CA TRP A 202 -14.25 -8.84 -0.11
C TRP A 202 -14.08 -8.39 1.33
N ARG A 203 -15.00 -7.53 1.79
CA ARG A 203 -15.00 -7.04 3.18
C ARG A 203 -15.24 -8.19 4.16
N HIS A 204 -16.21 -9.05 3.83
CA HIS A 204 -16.56 -10.23 4.58
C HIS A 204 -16.03 -11.46 3.83
N PRO A 205 -15.12 -12.26 4.40
CA PRO A 205 -14.52 -13.40 3.72
C PRO A 205 -15.51 -14.44 3.21
N GLU A 206 -16.64 -14.62 3.93
CA GLU A 206 -17.75 -15.50 3.56
C GLU A 206 -18.40 -15.12 2.23
N ASP A 207 -18.57 -13.83 1.95
CA ASP A 207 -19.10 -13.34 0.67
C ASP A 207 -18.16 -13.73 -0.50
N GLY A 208 -16.87 -13.67 -0.25
CA GLY A 208 -15.85 -14.09 -1.22
C GLY A 208 -15.88 -15.59 -1.49
N ILE A 209 -16.11 -16.40 -0.47
CA ILE A 209 -16.25 -17.86 -0.62
C ILE A 209 -17.50 -18.17 -1.43
N ALA A 210 -18.64 -17.56 -1.07
CA ALA A 210 -19.90 -17.74 -1.78
C ALA A 210 -19.82 -17.30 -3.25
N ALA A 211 -19.18 -16.16 -3.53
CA ALA A 211 -19.00 -15.67 -4.89
C ALA A 211 -18.11 -16.59 -5.74
N ARG A 212 -17.02 -17.11 -5.17
CA ARG A 212 -16.15 -18.09 -5.85
C ARG A 212 -16.87 -19.40 -6.12
N ALA A 213 -17.70 -19.89 -5.20
CA ALA A 213 -18.51 -21.08 -5.39
C ALA A 213 -19.50 -20.91 -6.54
N ARG A 214 -20.25 -19.80 -6.57
CA ARG A 214 -21.19 -19.46 -7.66
C ARG A 214 -20.47 -19.36 -9.01
N LEU A 215 -19.30 -18.76 -9.06
CA LEU A 215 -18.52 -18.62 -10.29
C LEU A 215 -18.01 -19.97 -10.79
N LYS A 216 -17.62 -20.86 -9.89
CA LYS A 216 -17.19 -22.22 -10.24
C LYS A 216 -18.37 -23.01 -10.80
N GLU A 217 -19.51 -23.00 -10.14
CA GLU A 217 -20.74 -23.65 -10.60
C GLU A 217 -21.17 -23.15 -12.00
N LYS A 218 -21.17 -21.82 -12.19
CA LYS A 218 -21.48 -21.23 -13.50
C LYS A 218 -20.53 -21.73 -14.60
N ARG A 219 -19.21 -21.77 -14.34
CA ARG A 219 -18.22 -22.29 -15.29
C ARG A 219 -18.39 -23.77 -15.60
N GLU A 220 -18.81 -24.56 -14.62
CA GLU A 220 -19.10 -25.99 -14.83
C GLU A 220 -20.35 -26.19 -15.69
N LEU A 221 -21.42 -25.41 -15.44
CA LEU A 221 -22.62 -25.40 -16.28
C LEU A 221 -22.32 -24.96 -17.73
N GLU A 222 -21.54 -23.91 -17.92
CA GLU A 222 -21.11 -23.44 -19.22
C GLU A 222 -20.29 -24.51 -19.96
N LYS A 223 -19.42 -25.25 -19.28
CA LYS A 223 -18.66 -26.36 -19.86
C LYS A 223 -19.54 -27.55 -20.21
N GLN A 224 -20.55 -27.84 -19.40
CA GLN A 224 -21.51 -28.91 -19.69
C GLN A 224 -22.35 -28.57 -20.93
N ALA A 225 -22.91 -27.36 -20.97
CA ALA A 225 -23.67 -26.89 -22.13
C ALA A 225 -22.83 -26.89 -23.43
N ALA A 226 -21.57 -26.48 -23.37
CA ALA A 226 -20.66 -26.52 -24.51
C ALA A 226 -20.33 -27.96 -24.95
N ARG A 227 -20.28 -28.92 -24.00
CA ARG A 227 -20.11 -30.36 -24.35
C ARG A 227 -21.37 -30.97 -24.97
N GLU A 228 -22.55 -30.61 -24.48
CA GLU A 228 -23.82 -31.05 -25.02
C GLU A 228 -24.04 -30.55 -26.44
N GLN A 229 -23.78 -29.27 -26.72
CA GLN A 229 -23.83 -28.70 -28.09
C GLN A 229 -22.82 -29.34 -29.03
N ARG A 230 -21.69 -29.84 -28.56
CA ARG A 230 -20.68 -30.52 -29.37
C ARG A 230 -21.04 -31.97 -29.65
N ASN A 231 -21.91 -32.56 -28.84
CA ASN A 231 -22.37 -33.96 -28.97
C ASN A 231 -23.74 -34.11 -29.62
N GLU A 232 -24.41 -33.02 -30.05
CA GLU A 232 -25.62 -33.12 -30.86
C GLU A 232 -25.24 -33.70 -32.22
N PRO A 233 -25.88 -34.83 -32.65
CA PRO A 233 -25.59 -35.42 -33.94
C PRO A 233 -26.04 -34.45 -35.05
N VAL A 234 -25.10 -34.06 -35.90
CA VAL A 234 -25.41 -33.34 -37.13
C VAL A 234 -26.43 -34.18 -37.88
N SER A 235 -27.67 -33.75 -37.95
CA SER A 235 -28.70 -34.37 -38.79
C SER A 235 -28.25 -34.23 -40.25
N ASP A 236 -27.88 -35.35 -40.80
CA ASP A 236 -27.47 -35.51 -42.18
C ASP A 236 -28.66 -35.19 -43.10
N ASN A 237 -28.69 -34.00 -43.65
CA ASN A 237 -29.58 -33.63 -44.75
C ASN A 237 -28.79 -33.70 -46.05
N SER A 238 -28.53 -34.94 -46.44
CA SER A 238 -28.06 -35.22 -47.78
C SER A 238 -29.23 -35.09 -48.80
N THR A 239 -29.24 -34.04 -49.60
CA THR A 239 -29.89 -34.12 -50.94
C THR A 239 -29.20 -33.12 -51.87
N GLN A 240 -28.72 -33.75 -52.93
CA GLN A 240 -28.50 -33.27 -54.29
C GLN A 240 -27.21 -32.53 -54.63
N ALA A 241 -26.48 -33.34 -55.44
CA ALA A 241 -25.36 -32.93 -56.28
C ALA A 241 -25.83 -32.04 -57.45
N GLU A 242 -25.11 -30.99 -57.73
CA GLU A 242 -24.95 -30.43 -59.04
C GLU A 242 -23.50 -30.11 -59.33
N ASN A 243 -23.02 -30.67 -60.43
CA ASN A 243 -21.70 -30.51 -61.03
C ASN A 243 -21.48 -29.09 -61.53
N VAL A 244 -20.33 -28.51 -61.28
CA VAL A 244 -19.66 -27.50 -62.12
C VAL A 244 -18.14 -27.52 -61.83
N PRO A 245 -17.26 -27.23 -62.83
CA PRO A 245 -15.94 -27.84 -62.95
C PRO A 245 -14.79 -27.10 -62.32
N GLU A 246 -13.66 -27.82 -62.23
CA GLU A 246 -12.34 -27.40 -61.77
C GLU A 246 -11.84 -26.12 -62.44
N GLU A 247 -11.36 -25.18 -61.64
CA GLU A 247 -10.39 -24.21 -62.11
C GLU A 247 -9.24 -24.19 -61.11
N ASN A 248 -8.05 -24.48 -61.63
CA ASN A 248 -6.76 -24.44 -60.92
C ASN A 248 -6.42 -23.05 -60.44
N ASN A 249 -6.00 -22.94 -59.15
CA ASN A 249 -5.08 -21.92 -58.80
C ASN A 249 -4.22 -22.38 -57.60
N GLU A 250 -2.92 -22.26 -57.82
CA GLU A 250 -1.82 -22.59 -56.91
C GLU A 250 -1.79 -21.69 -55.64
N PRO A 251 -1.18 -22.16 -54.54
CA PRO A 251 -1.13 -21.41 -53.32
C PRO A 251 0.06 -20.48 -53.29
N THR A 252 -0.18 -19.22 -52.96
CA THR A 252 0.87 -18.27 -52.52
C THR A 252 1.07 -18.39 -51.02
N GLU A 253 2.29 -18.69 -50.65
CA GLU A 253 2.80 -18.63 -49.28
C GLU A 253 2.70 -17.21 -48.72
N SER A 254 2.12 -17.09 -47.51
CA SER A 254 2.23 -15.91 -46.68
C SER A 254 2.71 -16.33 -45.30
N GLN A 255 3.93 -15.91 -45.01
CA GLN A 255 4.63 -16.04 -43.73
C GLN A 255 3.82 -15.42 -42.60
N CYS A 256 3.65 -16.15 -41.51
CA CYS A 256 3.25 -15.63 -40.23
C CYS A 256 4.47 -15.73 -39.29
N ASP A 257 5.04 -14.60 -38.96
CA ASP A 257 6.09 -14.47 -37.97
C ASP A 257 5.52 -14.77 -36.56
N GLY A 258 6.11 -15.78 -35.93
CA GLY A 258 5.88 -16.11 -34.54
C GLY A 258 6.60 -15.10 -33.61
N VAL A 259 5.87 -14.62 -32.64
CA VAL A 259 6.48 -13.90 -31.50
C VAL A 259 6.55 -14.90 -30.35
N GLU A 260 7.75 -15.38 -30.10
CA GLU A 260 8.09 -16.14 -28.89
C GLU A 260 8.20 -15.18 -27.69
N GLU A 261 7.36 -15.35 -26.69
CA GLU A 261 7.55 -14.76 -25.36
C GLU A 261 8.55 -15.61 -24.57
N GLU A 262 9.77 -15.16 -24.47
CA GLU A 262 10.73 -15.69 -23.51
C GLU A 262 10.44 -15.16 -22.10
N LEU A 263 10.03 -16.07 -21.23
CA LEU A 263 10.02 -15.94 -19.78
C LEU A 263 11.44 -16.18 -19.27
N GLU A 264 12.24 -15.16 -19.09
CA GLU A 264 13.45 -15.27 -18.27
C GLU A 264 13.14 -14.99 -16.79
N MET A 265 13.14 -16.07 -16.02
CA MET A 265 13.38 -16.05 -14.58
C MET A 265 14.85 -15.77 -14.37
N SER A 266 15.19 -14.68 -13.70
CA SER A 266 16.53 -14.43 -13.17
C SER A 266 16.48 -13.93 -11.74
N MET A 267 17.16 -14.66 -10.91
CA MET A 267 17.54 -14.67 -9.50
C MET A 267 17.60 -13.32 -8.78
#